data_84809e521256b2cee31db1714a667beb
#
_entry.id   84809e521256b2cee31db1714a667beb
#
_cell.length_a   1.000
_cell.length_b   1.000
_cell.length_c   1.000
_cell.angle_alpha   90.00
_cell.angle_beta   90.00
_cell.angle_gamma   90.00
#
_symmetry.space_group_name_H-M   'P 1'
#
loop_
_entity.id
_entity.type
_entity.pdbx_description
1 polymer ?
#
loop_
_entity_poly.entity_id
_entity_poly.type
_entity_poly.pdbx_seq_one_letter_code
_entity_poly.pdbx_strand_id
1 'polypeptide(L)'
;FLLYQLTLSMLKAGHIDIIVSFLMESGVKMILDDLEQALERGAKIRILTGNYLGITQPGALYLIKDKLGDQVELRFYNDRGRSFHPKAYIFRNGDWGEIYIGSSNISKSALTSGIEWNYHFDNRRDAYDFRQFYDTFEDLFYNHSIIINDQVLKQYSKEWKKPAVQRDLERYDSLVNETDRVGGFEPRGAQIEALYALKCSRREGAKKGLVYAATGIGKTYLAAFDSRTYENVLFVAHR
;
A
#
# COMPACT_ATOMS: atom_id res chain seq x y z
N PHE A 1 15.24 9.35 8.70
CA PHE A 1 14.48 8.15 8.33
C PHE A 1 14.00 8.27 6.89
N LEU A 2 13.84 7.13 6.20
CA LEU A 2 13.46 7.11 4.79
C LEU A 2 12.10 7.79 4.57
N LEU A 3 11.10 7.55 5.43
CA LEU A 3 9.78 8.15 5.32
C LEU A 3 9.82 9.65 5.05
N TYR A 4 10.57 10.39 5.88
CA TYR A 4 10.69 11.85 5.74
C TYR A 4 11.24 12.27 4.36
N GLN A 5 12.21 11.53 3.84
CA GLN A 5 12.78 11.81 2.52
C GLN A 5 11.76 11.54 1.41
N LEU A 6 11.04 10.41 1.51
CA LEU A 6 9.98 10.07 0.54
C LEU A 6 8.86 11.11 0.55
N THR A 7 8.41 11.57 1.73
CA THR A 7 7.41 12.65 1.84
C THR A 7 7.87 13.92 1.12
N LEU A 8 9.12 14.36 1.33
CA LEU A 8 9.66 15.54 0.65
C LEU A 8 9.72 15.37 -0.88
N SER A 9 10.02 14.16 -1.35
CA SER A 9 10.04 13.83 -2.78
C SER A 9 8.64 13.79 -3.37
N MET A 10 7.68 13.20 -2.67
CA MET A 10 6.27 13.14 -3.07
C MET A 10 5.66 14.54 -3.22
N LEU A 11 6.03 15.50 -2.35
CA LEU A 11 5.50 16.87 -2.40
C LEU A 11 5.79 17.60 -3.71
N LYS A 12 6.87 17.26 -4.40
CA LYS A 12 7.33 17.93 -5.64
C LYS A 12 7.21 17.09 -6.90
N ALA A 13 6.90 15.79 -6.76
CA ALA A 13 6.83 14.87 -7.89
C ALA A 13 5.57 15.04 -8.73
N GLY A 14 5.72 15.03 -10.06
CA GLY A 14 4.63 14.86 -11.02
C GLY A 14 4.44 13.39 -11.44
N HIS A 15 5.45 12.54 -11.17
CA HIS A 15 5.37 11.08 -11.37
C HIS A 15 6.04 10.39 -10.19
N ILE A 16 5.35 9.39 -9.65
CA ILE A 16 5.80 8.58 -8.50
C ILE A 16 5.73 7.13 -8.93
N ASP A 17 6.88 6.48 -9.02
CA ASP A 17 7.00 5.08 -9.39
C ASP A 17 7.62 4.32 -8.21
N ILE A 18 6.91 3.33 -7.69
CA ILE A 18 7.32 2.53 -6.54
C ILE A 18 7.44 1.07 -6.97
N ILE A 19 8.59 0.47 -6.69
CA ILE A 19 8.83 -0.96 -6.88
C ILE A 19 9.33 -1.57 -5.58
N VAL A 20 8.55 -2.47 -4.98
CA VAL A 20 8.88 -3.12 -3.71
C VAL A 20 8.50 -4.59 -3.70
N SER A 21 9.27 -5.40 -2.98
CA SER A 21 9.03 -6.84 -2.91
C SER A 21 7.71 -7.19 -2.26
N PHE A 22 7.27 -6.39 -1.28
CA PHE A 22 6.00 -6.57 -0.59
C PHE A 22 5.49 -5.26 0.03
N LEU A 23 4.18 -5.26 0.32
CA LEU A 23 3.45 -4.18 0.97
C LEU A 23 2.83 -4.68 2.28
N MET A 24 3.03 -3.94 3.37
CA MET A 24 2.31 -4.14 4.64
C MET A 24 1.34 -3.00 4.91
N GLU A 25 0.20 -3.31 5.55
CA GLU A 25 -0.81 -2.32 5.93
C GLU A 25 -0.21 -1.17 6.74
N SER A 26 0.71 -1.50 7.66
CA SER A 26 1.40 -0.55 8.51
C SER A 26 2.18 0.50 7.73
N GLY A 27 2.92 0.07 6.71
CA GLY A 27 3.71 0.97 5.86
C GLY A 27 2.86 1.77 4.88
N VAL A 28 1.86 1.13 4.27
CA VAL A 28 0.93 1.80 3.35
C VAL A 28 0.23 2.96 4.06
N LYS A 29 -0.29 2.75 5.28
CA LYS A 29 -0.94 3.81 6.06
C LYS A 29 -0.05 5.03 6.31
N MET A 30 1.27 4.86 6.33
CA MET A 30 2.21 5.97 6.56
C MET A 30 2.43 6.88 5.35
N ILE A 31 2.23 6.35 4.15
CA ILE A 31 2.48 7.11 2.90
C ILE A 31 1.20 7.46 2.15
N LEU A 32 0.06 6.93 2.61
CA LEU A 32 -1.19 6.98 1.86
C LEU A 32 -1.71 8.41 1.68
N ASP A 33 -1.63 9.24 2.72
CA ASP A 33 -2.06 10.64 2.66
C ASP A 33 -1.13 11.49 1.77
N ASP A 34 0.17 11.22 1.78
CA ASP A 34 1.13 11.89 0.90
C ASP A 34 0.88 11.53 -0.58
N LEU A 35 0.55 10.26 -0.86
CA LEU A 35 0.17 9.81 -2.21
C LEU A 35 -1.16 10.44 -2.66
N GLU A 36 -2.16 10.51 -1.79
CA GLU A 36 -3.43 11.20 -2.09
C GLU A 36 -3.21 12.67 -2.44
N GLN A 37 -2.45 13.39 -1.63
CA GLN A 37 -2.10 14.79 -1.90
C GLN A 37 -1.32 14.95 -3.21
N ALA A 38 -0.46 13.99 -3.56
CA ALA A 38 0.23 14.00 -4.85
C ALA A 38 -0.74 13.84 -6.03
N LEU A 39 -1.72 12.93 -5.93
CA LEU A 39 -2.79 12.77 -6.93
C LEU A 39 -3.63 14.03 -7.07
N GLU A 40 -4.00 14.69 -5.97
CA GLU A 40 -4.76 15.95 -5.98
C GLU A 40 -4.01 17.07 -6.73
N ARG A 41 -2.67 17.04 -6.70
CA ARG A 41 -1.81 17.94 -7.49
C ARG A 41 -1.63 17.50 -8.95
N GLY A 42 -2.24 16.38 -9.36
CA GLY A 42 -2.16 15.85 -10.71
C GLY A 42 -0.98 14.91 -10.97
N ALA A 43 -0.30 14.42 -9.94
CA ALA A 43 0.78 13.45 -10.10
C ALA A 43 0.24 12.10 -10.61
N LYS A 44 1.04 11.40 -11.41
CA LYS A 44 0.78 10.02 -11.84
C LYS A 44 1.51 9.06 -10.90
N ILE A 45 0.81 8.05 -10.40
CA ILE A 45 1.37 7.08 -9.46
C ILE A 45 1.27 5.67 -10.02
N ARG A 46 2.40 4.96 -10.01
CA ARG A 46 2.50 3.55 -10.40
C ARG A 46 3.18 2.76 -9.29
N ILE A 47 2.61 1.63 -8.93
CA ILE A 47 3.15 0.76 -7.87
C ILE A 47 3.27 -0.65 -8.42
N LEU A 48 4.48 -1.18 -8.44
CA LEU A 48 4.79 -2.58 -8.74
C LEU A 48 5.20 -3.29 -7.47
N THR A 49 4.47 -4.33 -7.12
CA THR A 49 4.79 -5.16 -5.95
C THR A 49 4.82 -6.63 -6.32
N GLY A 50 5.43 -7.44 -5.48
CA GLY A 50 5.44 -8.89 -5.60
C GLY A 50 4.62 -9.55 -4.50
N ASN A 51 4.46 -10.86 -4.64
CA ASN A 51 3.99 -11.72 -3.56
C ASN A 51 5.16 -12.54 -3.00
N TYR A 52 6.26 -11.87 -2.69
CA TYR A 52 7.44 -12.53 -2.14
C TYR A 52 7.10 -13.21 -0.81
N LEU A 53 7.25 -14.52 -0.76
CA LEU A 53 6.93 -15.37 0.40
C LEU A 53 5.49 -15.17 0.96
N GLY A 54 4.56 -14.65 0.18
CA GLY A 54 3.19 -14.36 0.63
C GLY A 54 3.08 -13.17 1.60
N ILE A 55 4.10 -12.31 1.69
CA ILE A 55 4.16 -11.24 2.70
C ILE A 55 3.26 -10.07 2.34
N THR A 56 3.05 -9.76 1.04
CA THR A 56 2.14 -8.68 0.65
C THR A 56 0.75 -8.91 1.25
N GLN A 57 0.31 -7.99 2.09
CA GLN A 57 -0.98 -8.10 2.77
C GLN A 57 -2.12 -7.65 1.84
N PRO A 58 -3.20 -8.44 1.67
CA PRO A 58 -4.37 -8.00 0.91
C PRO A 58 -4.93 -6.66 1.40
N GLY A 59 -4.96 -6.45 2.73
CA GLY A 59 -5.41 -5.20 3.33
C GLY A 59 -4.59 -3.99 2.87
N ALA A 60 -3.28 -4.13 2.63
CA ALA A 60 -2.44 -3.07 2.08
C ALA A 60 -2.90 -2.64 0.66
N LEU A 61 -3.24 -3.63 -0.18
CA LEU A 61 -3.73 -3.39 -1.53
C LEU A 61 -5.14 -2.76 -1.53
N TYR A 62 -6.02 -3.24 -0.65
CA TYR A 62 -7.35 -2.64 -0.46
C TYR A 62 -7.28 -1.20 0.04
N LEU A 63 -6.36 -0.86 0.95
CA LEU A 63 -6.15 0.51 1.42
C LEU A 63 -5.78 1.45 0.26
N ILE A 64 -4.84 1.02 -0.60
CA ILE A 64 -4.44 1.78 -1.79
C ILE A 64 -5.65 1.99 -2.72
N LYS A 65 -6.38 0.94 -3.06
CA LYS A 65 -7.53 1.04 -3.95
C LYS A 65 -8.69 1.83 -3.35
N ASP A 66 -8.93 1.71 -2.05
CA ASP A 66 -10.02 2.45 -1.38
C ASP A 66 -9.76 3.96 -1.34
N LYS A 67 -8.54 4.35 -1.02
CA LYS A 67 -8.14 5.74 -0.84
C LYS A 67 -7.83 6.44 -2.18
N LEU A 68 -7.07 5.77 -3.04
CA LEU A 68 -6.51 6.36 -4.26
C LEU A 68 -7.28 5.99 -5.54
N GLY A 69 -8.15 4.96 -5.46
CA GLY A 69 -8.99 4.54 -6.58
C GLY A 69 -8.19 4.03 -7.78
N ASP A 70 -8.77 4.21 -8.97
CA ASP A 70 -8.16 3.81 -10.25
C ASP A 70 -7.16 4.85 -10.80
N GLN A 71 -6.88 5.91 -10.03
CA GLN A 71 -5.86 6.90 -10.38
C GLN A 71 -4.44 6.38 -10.14
N VAL A 72 -4.29 5.30 -9.37
CA VAL A 72 -3.02 4.61 -9.15
C VAL A 72 -3.00 3.32 -9.96
N GLU A 73 -1.98 3.17 -10.81
CA GLU A 73 -1.75 1.93 -11.51
C GLU A 73 -0.98 0.95 -10.63
N LEU A 74 -1.71 -0.01 -10.06
CA LEU A 74 -1.18 -1.00 -9.14
C LEU A 74 -1.03 -2.34 -9.84
N ARG A 75 0.18 -2.93 -9.78
CA ARG A 75 0.52 -4.17 -10.49
C ARG A 75 1.22 -5.20 -9.60
N PHE A 76 0.99 -6.47 -9.89
CA PHE A 76 1.78 -7.60 -9.38
C PHE A 76 2.82 -8.03 -10.40
N TYR A 77 4.07 -8.21 -9.95
CA TYR A 77 5.07 -8.93 -10.72
C TYR A 77 4.62 -10.38 -10.97
N ASN A 78 4.69 -10.83 -12.21
CA ASN A 78 4.11 -12.10 -12.66
C ASN A 78 5.06 -12.95 -13.53
N ASP A 79 6.36 -12.86 -13.33
CA ASP A 79 7.30 -13.77 -13.96
C ASP A 79 7.65 -14.92 -12.98
N ARG A 80 7.22 -16.13 -13.31
CA ARG A 80 7.41 -17.32 -12.46
C ARG A 80 8.84 -17.85 -12.43
N GLY A 81 9.70 -17.41 -13.34
CA GLY A 81 11.07 -17.89 -13.48
C GLY A 81 12.09 -17.15 -12.62
N ARG A 82 11.72 -16.03 -11.99
CA ARG A 82 12.65 -15.14 -11.28
C ARG A 82 12.13 -14.75 -9.92
N SER A 83 13.01 -14.67 -8.92
CA SER A 83 12.66 -14.08 -7.63
C SER A 83 12.53 -12.57 -7.78
N PHE A 84 11.50 -11.98 -7.14
CA PHE A 84 11.25 -10.56 -7.18
C PHE A 84 11.54 -9.93 -5.80
N HIS A 85 12.65 -9.20 -5.69
CA HIS A 85 13.09 -8.63 -4.42
C HIS A 85 13.62 -7.18 -4.51
N PRO A 86 13.18 -6.34 -5.47
CA PRO A 86 13.60 -4.94 -5.56
C PRO A 86 12.94 -4.09 -4.47
N LYS A 87 13.58 -2.95 -4.15
CA LYS A 87 12.99 -1.86 -3.39
C LYS A 87 13.59 -0.57 -3.91
N ALA A 88 12.79 0.16 -4.67
CA ALA A 88 13.14 1.47 -5.15
C ALA A 88 11.93 2.39 -5.22
N TYR A 89 12.19 3.67 -5.07
CA TYR A 89 11.23 4.76 -5.12
C TYR A 89 11.76 5.80 -6.09
N ILE A 90 11.04 6.04 -7.19
CA ILE A 90 11.47 6.90 -8.29
C ILE A 90 10.51 8.09 -8.36
N PHE A 91 11.05 9.29 -8.32
CA PHE A 91 10.29 10.53 -8.37
C PHE A 91 10.76 11.37 -9.54
N ARG A 92 9.82 11.94 -10.31
CA ARG A 92 10.15 12.76 -11.48
C ARG A 92 9.19 13.95 -11.60
N ASN A 93 9.73 15.09 -12.08
CA ASN A 93 8.91 16.24 -12.47
C ASN A 93 9.68 17.09 -13.51
N GLY A 94 9.19 17.15 -14.77
CA GLY A 94 9.94 17.75 -15.88
C GLY A 94 11.30 17.09 -16.05
N ASP A 95 12.35 17.91 -16.02
CA ASP A 95 13.75 17.46 -16.17
C ASP A 95 14.36 16.95 -14.85
N TRP A 96 13.64 17.04 -13.73
CA TRP A 96 14.13 16.56 -12.46
C TRP A 96 13.69 15.09 -12.23
N GLY A 97 14.61 14.30 -11.73
CA GLY A 97 14.35 12.93 -11.29
C GLY A 97 15.31 12.49 -10.20
N GLU A 98 14.80 11.74 -9.23
CA GLU A 98 15.60 11.14 -8.16
C GLU A 98 15.13 9.73 -7.84
N ILE A 99 16.03 8.90 -7.34
CA ILE A 99 15.79 7.50 -6.96
C ILE A 99 16.34 7.26 -5.58
N TYR A 100 15.54 6.58 -4.77
CA TYR A 100 15.97 5.90 -3.54
C TYR A 100 15.94 4.41 -3.80
N ILE A 101 17.06 3.73 -3.59
CA ILE A 101 17.18 2.27 -3.78
C ILE A 101 17.87 1.64 -2.58
N GLY A 102 17.36 0.50 -2.09
CA GLY A 102 17.99 -0.14 -0.94
C GLY A 102 17.24 -1.35 -0.41
N SER A 103 17.19 -1.46 0.92
CA SER A 103 16.58 -2.61 1.60
C SER A 103 15.14 -2.38 2.05
N SER A 104 14.63 -1.13 2.02
CA SER A 104 13.35 -0.74 2.61
C SER A 104 12.15 -1.13 1.75
N ASN A 105 11.35 -2.09 2.22
CA ASN A 105 9.99 -2.31 1.72
C ASN A 105 8.99 -1.31 2.35
N ILE A 106 7.74 -1.34 1.91
CA ILE A 106 6.67 -0.54 2.53
C ILE A 106 6.13 -1.28 3.75
N SER A 107 6.84 -1.14 4.87
CA SER A 107 6.42 -1.51 6.23
C SER A 107 6.74 -0.36 7.18
N LYS A 108 6.06 -0.26 8.32
CA LYS A 108 6.30 0.82 9.28
C LYS A 108 7.75 0.81 9.76
N SER A 109 8.26 -0.34 10.16
CA SER A 109 9.62 -0.49 10.64
C SER A 109 10.65 -0.07 9.59
N ALA A 110 10.53 -0.52 8.34
CA ALA A 110 11.48 -0.19 7.28
C ALA A 110 11.47 1.30 6.90
N LEU A 111 10.33 1.96 7.01
CA LEU A 111 10.20 3.39 6.69
C LEU A 111 10.65 4.30 7.84
N THR A 112 10.67 3.82 9.10
CA THR A 112 10.89 4.67 10.28
C THR A 112 12.09 4.24 11.12
N SER A 113 12.00 3.15 11.87
CA SER A 113 12.94 2.80 12.97
C SER A 113 13.86 1.63 12.64
N GLY A 114 13.58 0.88 11.60
CA GLY A 114 14.40 -0.26 11.19
C GLY A 114 15.79 0.18 10.71
N ILE A 115 16.76 -0.71 10.88
CA ILE A 115 18.10 -0.51 10.32
C ILE A 115 18.06 -0.90 8.86
N GLU A 116 17.93 0.11 8.00
CA GLU A 116 17.82 -0.05 6.56
C GLU A 116 18.92 0.75 5.85
N TRP A 117 19.39 0.21 4.75
CA TRP A 117 20.37 0.87 3.90
C TRP A 117 19.71 1.31 2.62
N ASN A 118 19.70 2.64 2.37
CA ASN A 118 19.14 3.23 1.16
C ASN A 118 20.16 4.19 0.57
N TYR A 119 20.37 4.07 -0.73
CA TYR A 119 21.17 4.99 -1.52
C TYR A 119 20.24 5.93 -2.27
N HIS A 120 20.57 7.21 -2.28
CA HIS A 120 19.84 8.27 -2.99
C HIS A 120 20.74 8.93 -4.03
N PHE A 121 20.20 9.09 -5.23
CA PHE A 121 20.87 9.85 -6.30
C PHE A 121 19.83 10.51 -7.21
N ASP A 122 20.28 11.51 -7.97
CA ASP A 122 19.47 12.26 -8.90
C ASP A 122 20.05 12.22 -10.32
N ASN A 123 19.20 12.49 -11.32
CA ASN A 123 19.57 12.44 -12.73
C ASN A 123 20.52 13.55 -13.19
N ARG A 124 20.79 14.56 -12.36
CA ARG A 124 21.75 15.62 -12.67
C ARG A 124 23.18 15.19 -12.36
N ARG A 125 23.34 14.36 -11.32
CA ARG A 125 24.63 13.82 -10.90
C ARG A 125 24.96 12.53 -11.62
N ASP A 126 23.96 11.71 -11.85
CA ASP A 126 24.11 10.33 -12.33
C ASP A 126 23.05 9.97 -13.37
N ALA A 127 23.06 10.67 -14.50
CA ALA A 127 22.07 10.52 -15.56
C ALA A 127 22.04 9.11 -16.16
N TYR A 128 23.21 8.47 -16.26
CA TYR A 128 23.31 7.12 -16.83
C TYR A 128 22.62 6.09 -15.91
N ASP A 129 22.99 6.03 -14.65
CA ASP A 129 22.43 5.07 -13.70
C ASP A 129 20.94 5.34 -13.46
N PHE A 130 20.54 6.62 -13.36
CA PHE A 130 19.12 6.99 -13.29
C PHE A 130 18.32 6.38 -14.44
N ARG A 131 18.84 6.52 -15.68
CA ARG A 131 18.20 5.96 -16.88
C ARG A 131 18.10 4.45 -16.84
N GLN A 132 19.18 3.76 -16.43
CA GLN A 132 19.19 2.29 -16.34
C GLN A 132 18.15 1.76 -15.33
N PHE A 133 18.06 2.37 -14.15
CA PHE A 133 17.06 1.97 -13.15
C PHE A 133 15.63 2.27 -13.62
N TYR A 134 15.43 3.43 -14.23
CA TYR A 134 14.13 3.81 -14.75
C TYR A 134 13.67 2.89 -15.90
N ASP A 135 14.53 2.62 -16.87
CA ASP A 135 14.23 1.72 -17.99
C ASP A 135 13.96 0.28 -17.49
N THR A 136 14.68 -0.17 -16.46
CA THR A 136 14.43 -1.46 -15.80
C THR A 136 13.04 -1.46 -15.11
N PHE A 137 12.66 -0.39 -14.44
CA PHE A 137 11.32 -0.26 -13.87
C PHE A 137 10.24 -0.33 -14.96
N GLU A 138 10.40 0.41 -16.07
CA GLU A 138 9.46 0.40 -17.20
C GLU A 138 9.28 -1.02 -17.77
N ASP A 139 10.39 -1.74 -17.99
CA ASP A 139 10.35 -3.12 -18.49
C ASP A 139 9.62 -4.05 -17.53
N LEU A 140 9.96 -4.03 -16.25
CA LEU A 140 9.30 -4.86 -15.24
C LEU A 140 7.81 -4.52 -15.10
N PHE A 141 7.49 -3.23 -15.16
CA PHE A 141 6.13 -2.74 -14.97
C PHE A 141 5.21 -3.14 -16.12
N TYR A 142 5.65 -2.98 -17.37
CA TYR A 142 4.80 -3.25 -18.53
C TYR A 142 4.90 -4.67 -19.07
N ASN A 143 6.08 -5.27 -19.05
CA ASN A 143 6.33 -6.56 -19.70
C ASN A 143 6.30 -7.76 -18.75
N HIS A 144 6.51 -7.55 -17.43
CA HIS A 144 6.62 -8.63 -16.44
C HIS A 144 5.62 -8.54 -15.29
N SER A 145 4.50 -7.84 -15.48
CA SER A 145 3.51 -7.66 -14.43
C SER A 145 2.07 -7.75 -14.94
N ILE A 146 1.14 -7.92 -14.02
CA ILE A 146 -0.30 -7.89 -14.27
C ILE A 146 -0.96 -6.79 -13.44
N ILE A 147 -2.01 -6.16 -14.00
CA ILE A 147 -2.80 -5.16 -13.29
C ILE A 147 -3.57 -5.81 -12.14
N ILE A 148 -3.51 -5.20 -10.97
CA ILE A 148 -4.33 -5.58 -9.81
C ILE A 148 -5.69 -4.87 -9.92
N ASN A 149 -6.61 -5.46 -10.64
CA ASN A 149 -8.02 -5.05 -10.63
C ASN A 149 -8.75 -5.71 -9.43
N ASP A 150 -10.03 -5.38 -9.25
CA ASP A 150 -10.82 -5.88 -8.12
C ASP A 150 -10.98 -7.41 -8.14
N GLN A 151 -11.05 -8.02 -9.33
CA GLN A 151 -11.14 -9.47 -9.47
C GLN A 151 -9.82 -10.15 -9.04
N VAL A 152 -8.68 -9.65 -9.50
CA VAL A 152 -7.35 -10.17 -9.11
C VAL A 152 -7.15 -10.00 -7.61
N LEU A 153 -7.49 -8.83 -7.06
CA LEU A 153 -7.36 -8.56 -5.63
C LEU A 153 -8.24 -9.49 -4.78
N LYS A 154 -9.50 -9.68 -5.17
CA LYS A 154 -10.44 -10.58 -4.49
C LYS A 154 -9.95 -12.03 -4.52
N GLN A 155 -9.42 -12.48 -5.66
CA GLN A 155 -8.86 -13.84 -5.78
C GLN A 155 -7.61 -13.98 -4.90
N TYR A 156 -6.71 -12.99 -4.94
CA TYR A 156 -5.53 -12.96 -4.11
C TYR A 156 -5.86 -13.00 -2.61
N SER A 157 -6.80 -12.18 -2.15
CA SER A 157 -7.26 -12.16 -0.76
C SER A 157 -7.83 -13.51 -0.30
N LYS A 158 -8.60 -14.16 -1.16
CA LYS A 158 -9.20 -15.47 -0.87
C LYS A 158 -8.14 -16.58 -0.71
N GLU A 159 -7.09 -16.54 -1.51
CA GLU A 159 -6.03 -17.55 -1.51
C GLU A 159 -4.92 -17.25 -0.50
N TRP A 160 -4.83 -16.00 -0.06
CA TRP A 160 -3.76 -15.56 0.81
C TRP A 160 -3.82 -16.22 2.19
N LYS A 161 -2.67 -16.72 2.61
CA LYS A 161 -2.48 -17.27 3.95
C LYS A 161 -1.34 -16.52 4.62
N LYS A 162 -1.58 -16.03 5.84
CA LYS A 162 -0.58 -15.31 6.60
C LYS A 162 0.68 -16.18 6.80
N PRO A 163 1.84 -15.81 6.22
CA PRO A 163 3.06 -16.59 6.37
C PRO A 163 3.63 -16.46 7.79
N ALA A 164 4.37 -17.46 8.24
CA ALA A 164 4.97 -17.48 9.59
C ALA A 164 5.92 -16.28 9.81
N VAL A 165 6.72 -15.93 8.81
CA VAL A 165 7.67 -14.80 8.86
C VAL A 165 6.98 -13.45 9.10
N GLN A 166 5.72 -13.32 8.75
CA GLN A 166 4.97 -12.07 8.93
C GLN A 166 4.71 -11.75 10.42
N ARG A 167 4.67 -12.76 11.28
CA ARG A 167 4.53 -12.52 12.73
C ARG A 167 5.71 -11.72 13.29
N ASP A 168 6.90 -12.01 12.81
CA ASP A 168 8.10 -11.28 13.25
C ASP A 168 8.11 -9.85 12.69
N LEU A 169 7.74 -9.67 11.42
CA LEU A 169 7.63 -8.34 10.81
C LEU A 169 6.58 -7.49 11.53
N GLU A 170 5.39 -8.03 11.83
CA GLU A 170 4.35 -7.32 12.58
C GLU A 170 4.77 -7.03 14.03
N ARG A 171 5.57 -7.91 14.66
CA ARG A 171 6.14 -7.65 15.98
C ARG A 171 7.07 -6.44 15.95
N TYR A 172 7.96 -6.33 14.96
CA TYR A 172 8.81 -5.15 14.79
C TYR A 172 7.98 -3.88 14.57
N ASP A 173 6.96 -3.94 13.72
CA ASP A 173 6.04 -2.83 13.49
C ASP A 173 5.27 -2.42 14.77
N SER A 174 4.92 -3.38 15.64
CA SER A 174 4.19 -3.12 16.88
C SER A 174 5.08 -2.48 17.96
N LEU A 175 6.36 -2.81 18.04
CA LEU A 175 7.31 -2.18 18.96
C LEU A 175 7.45 -0.67 18.73
N VAL A 176 7.30 -0.24 17.46
CA VAL A 176 7.30 1.18 17.09
C VAL A 176 6.02 1.91 17.55
N ASN A 177 4.93 1.17 17.81
CA ASN A 177 3.65 1.77 18.22
C ASN A 177 3.58 2.11 19.71
N GLU A 178 4.47 1.64 20.56
CA GLU A 178 4.42 1.91 22.00
C GLU A 178 4.73 3.37 22.36
N THR A 179 5.43 4.10 21.47
CA THR A 179 5.73 5.52 21.63
C THR A 179 4.64 6.46 21.09
N ASP A 180 3.72 5.98 20.23
CA ASP A 180 2.74 6.80 19.50
C ASP A 180 1.27 6.45 19.85
N ARG A 181 0.93 6.12 21.08
CA ARG A 181 -0.44 5.77 21.51
C ARG A 181 -1.48 6.90 21.46
N VAL A 182 -1.34 7.86 20.58
CA VAL A 182 -2.34 8.91 20.34
C VAL A 182 -3.21 8.63 19.08
N GLY A 183 -3.11 7.44 18.50
CA GLY A 183 -3.89 7.03 17.33
C GLY A 183 -5.23 6.41 17.70
N GLY A 184 -6.32 6.93 17.16
CA GLY A 184 -7.67 6.35 17.29
C GLY A 184 -7.75 4.91 16.75
N PHE A 185 -8.84 4.21 17.04
CA PHE A 185 -9.11 2.87 16.49
C PHE A 185 -9.18 2.92 14.96
N GLU A 186 -8.41 2.05 14.31
CA GLU A 186 -8.36 1.92 12.85
C GLU A 186 -8.74 0.51 12.37
N PRO A 187 -9.34 0.39 11.17
CA PRO A 187 -9.62 -0.91 10.58
C PRO A 187 -8.32 -1.67 10.25
N ARG A 188 -8.38 -3.02 10.31
CA ARG A 188 -7.24 -3.92 10.00
C ARG A 188 -7.71 -5.20 9.32
N GLY A 189 -6.84 -5.76 8.49
CA GLY A 189 -7.04 -7.06 7.85
C GLY A 189 -8.39 -7.18 7.19
N ALA A 190 -9.16 -8.21 7.55
CA ALA A 190 -10.48 -8.47 6.98
C ALA A 190 -11.51 -7.33 7.16
N GLN A 191 -11.31 -6.43 8.13
CA GLN A 191 -12.18 -5.25 8.26
C GLN A 191 -11.99 -4.28 7.10
N ILE A 192 -10.75 -4.08 6.64
CA ILE A 192 -10.43 -3.22 5.49
C ILE A 192 -11.09 -3.76 4.23
N GLU A 193 -10.97 -5.05 3.96
CA GLU A 193 -11.61 -5.72 2.83
C GLU A 193 -13.15 -5.57 2.88
N ALA A 194 -13.75 -5.81 4.04
CA ALA A 194 -15.20 -5.70 4.22
C ALA A 194 -15.71 -4.27 4.00
N LEU A 195 -15.00 -3.26 4.52
CA LEU A 195 -15.33 -1.84 4.32
C LEU A 195 -15.24 -1.46 2.83
N TYR A 196 -14.19 -1.90 2.15
CA TYR A 196 -14.03 -1.69 0.72
C TYR A 196 -15.19 -2.32 -0.07
N ALA A 197 -15.54 -3.57 0.22
CA ALA A 197 -16.65 -4.27 -0.45
C ALA A 197 -18.00 -3.57 -0.21
N LEU A 198 -18.27 -3.10 1.01
CA LEU A 198 -19.48 -2.32 1.33
C LEU A 198 -19.52 -1.01 0.55
N LYS A 199 -18.38 -0.30 0.44
CA LYS A 199 -18.26 0.95 -0.33
C LYS A 199 -18.53 0.71 -1.82
N CYS A 200 -17.94 -0.33 -2.41
CA CYS A 200 -18.18 -0.70 -3.81
C CYS A 200 -19.67 -1.03 -4.05
N SER A 201 -20.28 -1.88 -3.20
CA SER A 201 -21.71 -2.22 -3.33
C SER A 201 -22.62 -1.00 -3.29
N ARG A 202 -22.31 0.00 -2.45
CA ARG A 202 -23.07 1.26 -2.40
C ARG A 202 -22.92 2.09 -3.66
N ARG A 203 -21.69 2.14 -4.22
CA ARG A 203 -21.45 2.82 -5.51
C ARG A 203 -22.23 2.17 -6.66
N GLU A 204 -22.45 0.87 -6.60
CA GLU A 204 -23.28 0.11 -7.53
C GLU A 204 -24.80 0.27 -7.26
N GLY A 205 -25.18 1.06 -6.25
CA GLY A 205 -26.58 1.37 -5.93
C GLY A 205 -27.25 0.42 -4.92
N ALA A 206 -26.51 -0.49 -4.27
CA ALA A 206 -27.05 -1.37 -3.25
C ALA A 206 -27.46 -0.58 -1.99
N LYS A 207 -28.72 -0.71 -1.58
CA LYS A 207 -29.25 -0.08 -0.38
C LYS A 207 -29.07 -0.93 0.89
N LYS A 208 -28.68 -2.19 0.75
CA LYS A 208 -28.50 -3.15 1.84
C LYS A 208 -27.25 -3.97 1.58
N GLY A 209 -26.47 -4.26 2.63
CA GLY A 209 -25.31 -5.13 2.57
C GLY A 209 -25.36 -6.18 3.68
N LEU A 210 -24.89 -7.40 3.40
CA LEU A 210 -24.72 -8.46 4.38
C LEU A 210 -23.24 -8.75 4.52
N VAL A 211 -22.69 -8.61 5.73
CA VAL A 211 -21.32 -9.00 6.06
C VAL A 211 -21.37 -10.29 6.88
N TYR A 212 -20.92 -11.39 6.28
CA TYR A 212 -20.75 -12.65 6.99
C TYR A 212 -19.28 -12.78 7.44
N ALA A 213 -19.07 -12.82 8.74
CA ALA A 213 -17.73 -12.77 9.31
C ALA A 213 -17.59 -13.65 10.55
N ALA A 214 -16.43 -14.30 10.69
CA ALA A 214 -16.12 -15.17 11.83
C ALA A 214 -16.14 -14.43 13.17
N THR A 215 -16.24 -15.18 14.26
CA THR A 215 -16.12 -14.63 15.61
C THR A 215 -14.72 -14.08 15.83
N GLY A 216 -14.60 -12.97 16.55
CA GLY A 216 -13.30 -12.37 16.91
C GLY A 216 -12.73 -11.38 15.91
N ILE A 217 -13.26 -11.23 14.69
CA ILE A 217 -12.74 -10.25 13.73
C ILE A 217 -13.10 -8.78 14.06
N GLY A 218 -13.88 -8.56 15.13
CA GLY A 218 -14.29 -7.21 15.52
C GLY A 218 -15.46 -6.66 14.71
N LYS A 219 -16.53 -7.43 14.54
CA LYS A 219 -17.75 -6.99 13.81
C LYS A 219 -18.33 -5.68 14.32
N THR A 220 -18.31 -5.44 15.62
CA THR A 220 -18.77 -4.18 16.23
C THR A 220 -17.93 -2.99 15.78
N TYR A 221 -16.61 -3.15 15.75
CA TYR A 221 -15.69 -2.13 15.21
C TYR A 221 -15.91 -1.90 13.72
N LEU A 222 -16.13 -2.97 12.96
CA LEU A 222 -16.45 -2.85 11.53
C LEU A 222 -17.70 -2.00 11.30
N ALA A 223 -18.78 -2.27 12.05
CA ALA A 223 -20.01 -1.48 11.98
C ALA A 223 -19.79 -0.01 12.39
N ALA A 224 -18.98 0.22 13.44
CA ALA A 224 -18.61 1.57 13.86
C ALA A 224 -17.77 2.32 12.80
N PHE A 225 -16.83 1.64 12.13
CA PHE A 225 -16.06 2.24 11.04
C PHE A 225 -16.94 2.57 9.83
N ASP A 226 -17.82 1.66 9.44
CA ASP A 226 -18.74 1.84 8.33
C ASP A 226 -19.74 2.99 8.58
N SER A 227 -20.12 3.19 9.83
CA SER A 227 -21.09 4.22 10.23
C SER A 227 -20.52 5.65 10.24
N ARG A 228 -19.19 5.83 10.22
CA ARG A 228 -18.53 7.15 10.29
C ARG A 228 -18.94 8.13 9.18
N THR A 229 -19.44 7.62 8.07
CA THR A 229 -19.83 8.42 6.90
C THR A 229 -21.29 8.93 6.97
N TYR A 230 -22.04 8.56 8.02
CA TYR A 230 -23.46 8.90 8.17
C TYR A 230 -23.69 9.82 9.37
N GLU A 231 -24.51 10.85 9.19
CA GLU A 231 -24.92 11.77 10.27
C GLU A 231 -25.83 11.12 11.31
N ASN A 232 -26.71 10.21 10.86
CA ASN A 232 -27.67 9.51 11.72
C ASN A 232 -27.52 8.00 11.56
N VAL A 233 -27.29 7.30 12.65
CA VAL A 233 -27.08 5.85 12.65
C VAL A 233 -27.95 5.19 13.71
N LEU A 234 -28.71 4.16 13.31
CA LEU A 234 -29.40 3.27 14.24
C LEU A 234 -28.61 1.96 14.33
N PHE A 235 -28.07 1.68 15.50
CA PHE A 235 -27.36 0.43 15.78
C PHE A 235 -28.26 -0.51 16.55
N VAL A 236 -28.60 -1.67 15.95
CA VAL A 236 -29.40 -2.70 16.57
C VAL A 236 -28.55 -3.93 16.82
N ALA A 237 -28.40 -4.34 18.08
CA ALA A 237 -27.61 -5.49 18.48
C ALA A 237 -28.41 -6.44 19.33
N HIS A 238 -28.19 -7.75 19.18
CA HIS A 238 -28.67 -8.79 20.07
C HIS A 238 -27.56 -9.15 21.06
N ARG A 239 -27.92 -9.38 22.32
CA ARG A 239 -26.98 -9.85 23.37
C ARG A 239 -26.63 -11.30 23.19
#